data_83651be9df0e0cd3a58306c7e126a10e
#
_entry.id   83651be9df0e0cd3a58306c7e126a10e
#
_cell.length_a   1.000
_cell.length_b   1.000
_cell.length_c   1.000
_cell.angle_alpha   90.00
_cell.angle_beta   90.00
_cell.angle_gamma   90.00
#
_symmetry.space_group_name_H-M   'P 1'
#
loop_
_entity.id
_entity.type
_entity.pdbx_description
1 polymer ?
#
loop_
_entity_poly.entity_id
_entity_poly.type
_entity_poly.pdbx_seq_one_letter_code
_entity_poly.pdbx_strand_id
1 'polypeptide(L)'
;MNEPLKHKLFSVYGQILNIKALNEAWKHVKANRGAEGVDKVTIQDFEKNLDENLDSLLKSLKEKTYKPSPVRRVYIPKKNGKMRPLGIPTIKDRIVQQALTDKLSPFFEKEVFHDNSCGFRPGRDAELAVKKIVSRLEYGYFYVYDFDIKGFFDNIPHKKLMKVLN
;
A
#
# COMPACT_ATOMS: atom_id res chain seq x y z
N MET A 1 -11.59 7.94 -23.23
CA MET A 1 -12.69 7.01 -22.92
C MET A 1 -12.08 5.83 -22.21
N ASN A 2 -12.43 5.62 -20.94
CA ASN A 2 -11.92 4.46 -20.19
C ASN A 2 -12.67 3.23 -20.70
N GLU A 3 -11.98 2.31 -21.34
CA GLU A 3 -12.53 0.98 -21.59
C GLU A 3 -12.93 0.35 -20.24
N PRO A 4 -14.08 -0.32 -20.15
CA PRO A 4 -14.46 -1.01 -18.93
C PRO A 4 -13.43 -2.11 -18.62
N LEU A 5 -13.04 -2.23 -17.36
CA LEU A 5 -12.11 -3.26 -16.90
C LEU A 5 -12.60 -4.64 -17.34
N LYS A 6 -11.75 -5.42 -18.03
CA LYS A 6 -12.08 -6.74 -18.57
C LYS A 6 -12.44 -7.76 -17.48
N HIS A 7 -11.94 -7.56 -16.26
CA HIS A 7 -12.17 -8.46 -15.13
C HIS A 7 -12.60 -7.66 -13.90
N LYS A 8 -13.51 -8.22 -13.10
CA LYS A 8 -13.90 -7.68 -11.79
C LYS A 8 -13.35 -8.58 -10.69
N LEU A 9 -12.77 -7.96 -9.66
CA LEU A 9 -12.41 -8.69 -8.44
C LEU A 9 -13.67 -8.94 -7.61
N PHE A 10 -13.99 -10.21 -7.38
CA PHE A 10 -15.08 -10.58 -6.50
C PHE A 10 -14.59 -10.66 -5.05
N SER A 11 -15.31 -9.97 -4.15
CA SER A 11 -15.14 -10.12 -2.70
C SER A 11 -13.67 -10.07 -2.22
N VAL A 12 -12.95 -8.99 -2.56
CA VAL A 12 -11.58 -8.77 -2.07
C VAL A 12 -11.52 -8.90 -0.54
N TYR A 13 -12.52 -8.33 0.14
CA TYR A 13 -12.65 -8.48 1.59
C TYR A 13 -12.77 -9.95 2.03
N GLY A 14 -13.62 -10.73 1.36
CA GLY A 14 -13.75 -12.17 1.64
C GLY A 14 -12.45 -12.95 1.46
N GLN A 15 -11.61 -12.53 0.50
CA GLN A 15 -10.34 -13.21 0.23
C GLN A 15 -9.27 -13.02 1.31
N ILE A 16 -9.38 -11.97 2.14
CA ILE A 16 -8.48 -11.75 3.27
C ILE A 16 -9.01 -12.35 4.59
N LEU A 17 -10.28 -12.80 4.63
CA LEU A 17 -10.91 -13.35 5.82
C LEU A 17 -10.50 -14.81 6.09
N ASN A 18 -9.21 -15.11 5.99
CA ASN A 18 -8.67 -16.42 6.33
C ASN A 18 -7.28 -16.26 6.96
N ILE A 19 -6.95 -17.19 7.84
CA ILE A 19 -5.72 -17.17 8.64
C ILE A 19 -4.46 -17.25 7.75
N LYS A 20 -4.52 -17.98 6.64
CA LYS A 20 -3.40 -18.13 5.71
C LYS A 20 -3.04 -16.77 5.08
N ALA A 21 -4.03 -16.00 4.62
CA ALA A 21 -3.78 -14.68 4.03
C ALA A 21 -3.16 -13.70 5.06
N LEU A 22 -3.66 -13.72 6.31
CA LEU A 22 -3.10 -12.88 7.37
C LEU A 22 -1.68 -13.31 7.77
N ASN A 23 -1.40 -14.61 7.77
CA ASN A 23 -0.07 -15.13 8.09
C ASN A 23 0.95 -14.79 6.99
N GLU A 24 0.58 -14.88 5.70
CA GLU A 24 1.46 -14.42 4.62
C GLU A 24 1.72 -12.90 4.72
N ALA A 25 0.69 -12.12 4.97
CA ALA A 25 0.85 -10.68 5.21
C ALA A 25 1.75 -10.38 6.42
N TRP A 26 1.62 -11.13 7.50
CA TRP A 26 2.52 -11.04 8.65
C TRP A 26 4.00 -11.26 8.27
N LYS A 27 4.30 -12.28 7.46
CA LYS A 27 5.68 -12.55 7.01
C LYS A 27 6.28 -11.33 6.30
N HIS A 28 5.51 -10.67 5.44
CA HIS A 28 5.94 -9.44 4.77
C HIS A 28 6.17 -8.29 5.77
N VAL A 29 5.21 -8.08 6.71
CA VAL A 29 5.33 -7.05 7.74
C VAL A 29 6.56 -7.29 8.63
N LYS A 30 6.81 -8.54 9.01
CA LYS A 30 7.99 -8.94 9.79
C LYS A 30 9.29 -8.67 9.04
N ALA A 31 9.37 -9.03 7.77
CA ALA A 31 10.54 -8.82 6.92
C ALA A 31 10.90 -7.33 6.77
N ASN A 32 9.90 -6.45 6.75
CA ASN A 32 10.10 -5.00 6.62
C ASN A 32 10.63 -4.31 7.89
N ARG A 33 10.71 -4.99 9.05
CA ARG A 33 11.32 -4.51 10.30
C ARG A 33 10.92 -3.09 10.71
N GLY A 34 9.67 -2.69 10.49
CA GLY A 34 9.20 -1.34 10.79
C GLY A 34 9.07 -1.06 12.30
N ALA A 35 9.17 0.23 12.68
CA ALA A 35 8.96 0.69 14.04
C ALA A 35 7.54 0.41 14.56
N GLU A 36 7.37 0.40 15.90
CA GLU A 36 6.06 0.23 16.56
C GLU A 36 5.09 1.37 16.26
N GLY A 37 3.79 1.08 16.27
CA GLY A 37 2.72 2.05 16.11
C GLY A 37 2.42 2.85 17.39
N VAL A 38 1.19 3.37 17.47
CA VAL A 38 0.71 4.11 18.65
C VAL A 38 0.56 3.21 19.88
N ASP A 39 0.34 1.92 19.67
CA ASP A 39 0.20 0.88 20.69
C ASP A 39 1.54 0.43 21.31
N LYS A 40 2.67 0.89 20.75
CA LYS A 40 4.03 0.54 21.15
C LYS A 40 4.34 -0.97 21.09
N VAL A 41 3.53 -1.75 20.37
CA VAL A 41 3.78 -3.19 20.17
C VAL A 41 4.88 -3.35 19.13
N THR A 42 5.96 -4.03 19.50
CA THR A 42 7.08 -4.34 18.60
C THR A 42 6.79 -5.60 17.78
N ILE A 43 7.56 -5.81 16.71
CA ILE A 43 7.50 -7.06 15.90
C ILE A 43 7.72 -8.28 16.81
N GLN A 44 8.70 -8.21 17.73
CA GLN A 44 9.02 -9.29 18.65
C GLN A 44 7.86 -9.56 19.64
N ASP A 45 7.21 -8.51 20.16
CA ASP A 45 6.10 -8.67 21.07
C ASP A 45 4.87 -9.26 20.40
N PHE A 46 4.60 -8.84 19.16
CA PHE A 46 3.52 -9.41 18.35
C PHE A 46 3.76 -10.89 18.03
N GLU A 47 5.01 -11.26 17.76
CA GLU A 47 5.42 -12.62 17.42
C GLU A 47 5.30 -13.59 18.59
N LYS A 48 5.52 -13.15 19.84
CA LYS A 48 5.41 -14.00 21.04
C LYS A 48 4.05 -14.69 21.14
N ASN A 49 2.98 -14.03 20.71
CA ASN A 49 1.60 -14.53 20.76
C ASN A 49 0.97 -14.48 19.34
N LEU A 50 1.73 -14.93 18.33
CA LEU A 50 1.37 -14.74 16.92
C LEU A 50 -0.01 -15.33 16.60
N ASP A 51 -0.23 -16.59 16.94
CA ASP A 51 -1.47 -17.30 16.61
C ASP A 51 -2.69 -16.62 17.25
N GLU A 52 -2.62 -16.30 18.53
CA GLU A 52 -3.68 -15.58 19.24
C GLU A 52 -3.95 -14.19 18.66
N ASN A 53 -2.89 -13.46 18.28
CA ASN A 53 -2.99 -12.15 17.68
C ASN A 53 -3.64 -12.20 16.30
N LEU A 54 -3.28 -13.18 15.46
CA LEU A 54 -3.85 -13.36 14.14
C LEU A 54 -5.29 -13.86 14.21
N ASP A 55 -5.61 -14.79 15.13
CA ASP A 55 -6.98 -15.28 15.34
C ASP A 55 -7.91 -14.17 15.84
N SER A 56 -7.45 -13.37 16.81
CA SER A 56 -8.18 -12.20 17.30
C SER A 56 -8.44 -11.19 16.16
N LEU A 57 -7.43 -10.93 15.32
CA LEU A 57 -7.57 -10.05 14.18
C LEU A 57 -8.57 -10.61 13.16
N LEU A 58 -8.45 -11.89 12.81
CA LEU A 58 -9.38 -12.58 11.90
C LEU A 58 -10.81 -12.53 12.41
N LYS A 59 -11.01 -12.79 13.71
CA LYS A 59 -12.33 -12.70 14.35
C LYS A 59 -12.92 -11.31 14.20
N SER A 60 -12.16 -10.26 14.54
CA SER A 60 -12.62 -8.88 14.43
C SER A 60 -12.97 -8.48 12.98
N LEU A 61 -12.22 -8.97 12.01
CA LEU A 61 -12.52 -8.76 10.59
C LEU A 61 -13.82 -9.49 10.19
N LYS A 62 -13.99 -10.76 10.56
CA LYS A 62 -15.21 -11.54 10.26
C LYS A 62 -16.45 -10.91 10.87
N GLU A 63 -16.36 -10.45 12.11
CA GLU A 63 -17.45 -9.79 12.85
C GLU A 63 -17.68 -8.33 12.41
N LYS A 64 -16.84 -7.79 11.50
CA LYS A 64 -16.87 -6.40 11.06
C LYS A 64 -16.71 -5.38 12.20
N THR A 65 -16.07 -5.78 13.27
CA THR A 65 -15.77 -4.94 14.45
C THR A 65 -14.38 -4.30 14.37
N TYR A 66 -13.54 -4.74 13.42
CA TYR A 66 -12.21 -4.16 13.21
C TYR A 66 -12.30 -2.68 12.87
N LYS A 67 -11.52 -1.87 13.58
CA LYS A 67 -11.32 -0.45 13.31
C LYS A 67 -9.82 -0.15 13.27
N PRO A 68 -9.33 0.51 12.22
CA PRO A 68 -7.93 0.94 12.17
C PRO A 68 -7.59 1.85 13.34
N SER A 69 -6.41 1.67 13.90
CA SER A 69 -5.89 2.55 14.97
C SER A 69 -5.35 3.85 14.40
N PRO A 70 -5.30 4.93 15.19
CA PRO A 70 -4.56 6.13 14.81
C PRO A 70 -3.09 5.81 14.51
N VAL A 71 -2.50 6.48 13.54
CA VAL A 71 -1.07 6.32 13.27
C VAL A 71 -0.21 7.11 14.26
N ARG A 72 0.93 6.55 14.67
CA ARG A 72 1.95 7.29 15.42
C ARG A 72 2.67 8.24 14.48
N ARG A 73 2.54 9.55 14.71
CA ARG A 73 3.19 10.58 13.89
C ARG A 73 4.62 10.81 14.34
N VAL A 74 5.56 10.69 13.40
CA VAL A 74 6.96 11.08 13.57
C VAL A 74 7.36 12.06 12.49
N TYR A 75 8.37 12.89 12.73
CA TYR A 75 8.84 13.89 11.78
C TYR A 75 10.25 13.54 11.33
N ILE A 76 10.46 13.46 10.01
CA ILE A 76 11.74 13.14 9.39
C ILE A 76 12.25 14.41 8.68
N PRO A 77 13.53 14.82 8.91
CA PRO A 77 14.10 15.96 8.22
C PRO A 77 14.26 15.70 6.72
N LYS A 78 13.87 16.67 5.90
CA LYS A 78 14.14 16.70 4.46
C LYS A 78 15.50 17.36 4.20
N LYS A 79 16.09 17.10 3.03
CA LYS A 79 17.35 17.74 2.58
C LYS A 79 17.30 19.27 2.60
N ASN A 80 16.14 19.88 2.47
CA ASN A 80 15.92 21.33 2.50
C ASN A 80 15.61 21.89 3.90
N GLY A 81 15.89 21.14 4.97
CA GLY A 81 15.66 21.54 6.37
C GLY A 81 14.21 21.50 6.85
N LYS A 82 13.23 21.26 5.98
CA LYS A 82 11.82 21.11 6.38
C LYS A 82 11.58 19.71 6.95
N MET A 83 10.62 19.61 7.87
CA MET A 83 10.20 18.33 8.44
C MET A 83 9.12 17.66 7.57
N ARG A 84 9.24 16.35 7.37
CA ARG A 84 8.22 15.52 6.72
C ARG A 84 7.48 14.72 7.78
N PRO A 85 6.17 14.88 7.94
CA PRO A 85 5.39 14.00 8.81
C PRO A 85 5.32 12.59 8.20
N LEU A 86 5.52 11.58 9.03
CA LEU A 86 5.34 10.16 8.70
C LEU A 86 4.37 9.56 9.71
N GLY A 87 3.33 8.87 9.22
CA GLY A 87 2.41 8.11 10.06
C GLY A 87 2.84 6.64 10.11
N ILE A 88 3.04 6.11 11.31
CA ILE A 88 3.39 4.70 11.52
C ILE A 88 2.15 3.96 12.04
N PRO A 89 1.53 3.06 11.24
CA PRO A 89 0.40 2.25 11.68
C PRO A 89 0.83 1.18 12.70
N THR A 90 -0.13 0.65 13.44
CA THR A 90 0.10 -0.53 14.29
C THR A 90 0.44 -1.77 13.45
N ILE A 91 1.00 -2.80 14.07
CA ILE A 91 1.32 -4.05 13.37
C ILE A 91 0.04 -4.69 12.81
N LYS A 92 -1.05 -4.71 13.59
CA LYS A 92 -2.35 -5.24 13.13
C LYS A 92 -2.84 -4.52 11.88
N ASP A 93 -2.75 -3.19 11.85
CA ASP A 93 -3.16 -2.39 10.70
C ASP A 93 -2.27 -2.66 9.47
N ARG A 94 -0.96 -2.82 9.67
CA ARG A 94 -0.03 -3.18 8.57
C ARG A 94 -0.35 -4.56 7.99
N ILE A 95 -0.72 -5.54 8.83
CA ILE A 95 -1.10 -6.88 8.36
C ILE A 95 -2.35 -6.79 7.49
N VAL A 96 -3.37 -6.04 7.91
CA VAL A 96 -4.59 -5.84 7.12
C VAL A 96 -4.28 -5.13 5.81
N GLN A 97 -3.49 -4.05 5.84
CA GLN A 97 -3.06 -3.32 4.64
C GLN A 97 -2.28 -4.22 3.68
N GLN A 98 -1.34 -5.03 4.21
CA GLN A 98 -0.55 -5.96 3.39
C GLN A 98 -1.42 -7.04 2.78
N ALA A 99 -2.33 -7.65 3.55
CA ALA A 99 -3.26 -8.65 3.04
C ALA A 99 -4.14 -8.12 1.89
N LEU A 100 -4.60 -6.87 2.00
CA LEU A 100 -5.32 -6.18 0.92
C LEU A 100 -4.39 -5.94 -0.29
N THR A 101 -3.18 -5.46 -0.06
CA THR A 101 -2.19 -5.20 -1.11
C THR A 101 -1.88 -6.48 -1.88
N ASP A 102 -1.66 -7.60 -1.21
CA ASP A 102 -1.35 -8.89 -1.83
C ASP A 102 -2.48 -9.39 -2.75
N LYS A 103 -3.73 -9.00 -2.48
CA LYS A 103 -4.90 -9.34 -3.31
C LYS A 103 -5.15 -8.35 -4.44
N LEU A 104 -4.90 -7.07 -4.20
CA LEU A 104 -5.18 -6.01 -5.17
C LEU A 104 -4.04 -5.84 -6.18
N SER A 105 -2.77 -5.93 -5.75
CA SER A 105 -1.62 -5.65 -6.62
C SER A 105 -1.62 -6.46 -7.91
N PRO A 106 -1.83 -7.79 -7.93
CA PRO A 106 -1.81 -8.56 -9.18
C PRO A 106 -2.87 -8.10 -10.19
N PHE A 107 -4.03 -7.67 -9.68
CA PHE A 107 -5.09 -7.14 -10.53
C PHE A 107 -4.72 -5.77 -11.10
N PHE A 108 -4.23 -4.85 -10.27
CA PHE A 108 -3.84 -3.52 -10.71
C PHE A 108 -2.65 -3.58 -11.68
N GLU A 109 -1.69 -4.48 -11.45
CA GLU A 109 -0.57 -4.71 -12.35
C GLU A 109 -1.02 -5.12 -13.75
N LYS A 110 -2.01 -5.99 -13.83
CA LYS A 110 -2.48 -6.57 -15.08
C LYS A 110 -3.47 -5.70 -15.83
N GLU A 111 -4.40 -5.06 -15.11
CA GLU A 111 -5.60 -4.48 -15.72
C GLU A 111 -5.62 -2.94 -15.68
N VAL A 112 -4.85 -2.32 -14.77
CA VAL A 112 -5.01 -0.89 -14.48
C VAL A 112 -3.77 -0.06 -14.78
N PHE A 113 -2.60 -0.53 -14.34
CA PHE A 113 -1.40 0.29 -14.44
C PHE A 113 -0.84 0.36 -15.85
N HIS A 114 -0.64 1.58 -16.33
CA HIS A 114 0.03 1.82 -17.60
C HIS A 114 1.51 1.42 -17.52
N ASP A 115 2.09 0.96 -18.65
CA ASP A 115 3.48 0.50 -18.72
C ASP A 115 4.52 1.56 -18.34
N ASN A 116 4.21 2.84 -18.49
CA ASN A 116 5.11 3.92 -18.12
C ASN A 116 5.05 4.29 -16.63
N SER A 117 4.10 3.74 -15.86
CA SER A 117 4.08 3.90 -14.41
C SER A 117 5.14 3.00 -13.78
N CYS A 118 6.17 3.57 -13.16
CA CYS A 118 7.29 2.82 -12.57
C CYS A 118 7.35 2.91 -11.05
N GLY A 119 6.65 3.85 -10.42
CA GLY A 119 6.70 4.05 -8.97
C GLY A 119 5.90 3.00 -8.19
N PHE A 120 6.48 2.48 -7.10
CA PHE A 120 5.83 1.57 -6.14
C PHE A 120 5.22 0.30 -6.75
N ARG A 121 5.83 -0.22 -7.83
CA ARG A 121 5.37 -1.43 -8.53
C ARG A 121 6.42 -2.53 -8.46
N PRO A 122 6.01 -3.82 -8.36
CA PRO A 122 6.94 -4.95 -8.37
C PRO A 122 7.78 -4.98 -9.65
N GLY A 123 9.10 -5.19 -9.51
CA GLY A 123 10.01 -5.28 -10.65
C GLY A 123 10.19 -4.01 -11.48
N ARG A 124 9.73 -2.86 -10.97
CA ARG A 124 9.91 -1.54 -11.59
C ARG A 124 10.57 -0.58 -10.61
N ASP A 125 11.48 0.22 -11.11
CA ASP A 125 12.28 1.14 -10.33
C ASP A 125 12.55 2.47 -11.05
N ALA A 126 13.33 3.34 -10.41
CA ALA A 126 13.73 4.61 -11.00
C ALA A 126 14.65 4.43 -12.20
N GLU A 127 15.47 3.39 -12.24
CA GLU A 127 16.39 3.10 -13.36
C GLU A 127 15.60 2.77 -14.62
N LEU A 128 14.55 1.94 -14.51
CA LEU A 128 13.65 1.64 -15.61
C LEU A 128 12.96 2.91 -16.15
N ALA A 129 12.53 3.82 -15.25
CA ALA A 129 11.93 5.09 -15.64
C ALA A 129 12.93 5.95 -16.44
N VAL A 130 14.17 6.06 -15.96
CA VAL A 130 15.24 6.79 -16.65
C VAL A 130 15.54 6.17 -18.02
N LYS A 131 15.67 4.83 -18.12
CA LYS A 131 15.89 4.14 -19.40
C LYS A 131 14.80 4.46 -20.43
N LYS A 132 13.54 4.49 -19.98
CA LYS A 132 12.41 4.86 -20.86
C LYS A 132 12.50 6.32 -21.34
N ILE A 133 12.92 7.26 -20.49
CA ILE A 133 13.12 8.67 -20.87
C ILE A 133 14.25 8.78 -21.88
N VAL A 134 15.41 8.16 -21.60
CA VAL A 134 16.58 8.19 -22.51
C VAL A 134 16.20 7.65 -23.88
N SER A 135 15.52 6.50 -23.94
CA SER A 135 15.05 5.94 -25.21
C SER A 135 14.17 6.93 -25.98
N ARG A 136 13.29 7.69 -25.33
CA ARG A 136 12.48 8.70 -26.01
C ARG A 136 13.31 9.86 -26.57
N LEU A 137 14.33 10.29 -25.83
CA LEU A 137 15.28 11.31 -26.32
C LEU A 137 16.04 10.84 -27.57
N GLU A 138 16.47 9.58 -27.61
CA GLU A 138 17.11 8.95 -28.79
C GLU A 138 16.18 8.90 -30.01
N TYR A 139 14.86 8.78 -29.80
CA TYR A 139 13.85 8.89 -30.86
C TYR A 139 13.50 10.34 -31.27
N GLY A 140 14.22 11.36 -30.74
CA GLY A 140 14.04 12.76 -31.12
C GLY A 140 12.97 13.53 -30.33
N TYR A 141 12.49 13.01 -29.20
CA TYR A 141 11.57 13.74 -28.30
C TYR A 141 12.37 14.59 -27.33
N PHE A 142 12.59 15.87 -27.62
CA PHE A 142 13.43 16.77 -26.81
C PHE A 142 12.66 17.67 -25.84
N TYR A 143 11.35 17.72 -25.93
CA TYR A 143 10.53 18.54 -25.02
C TYR A 143 10.01 17.68 -23.85
N VAL A 144 10.28 18.15 -22.62
CA VAL A 144 9.86 17.48 -21.38
C VAL A 144 8.92 18.41 -20.62
N TYR A 145 7.78 17.90 -20.23
CA TYR A 145 6.84 18.55 -19.32
C TYR A 145 6.83 17.79 -18.01
N ASP A 146 7.10 18.50 -16.91
CA ASP A 146 7.07 17.94 -15.54
C ASP A 146 5.84 18.46 -14.80
N PHE A 147 5.06 17.54 -14.25
CA PHE A 147 3.85 17.84 -13.49
C PHE A 147 3.85 17.06 -12.19
N ASP A 148 3.55 17.74 -11.07
CA ASP A 148 3.38 17.13 -9.76
C ASP A 148 2.07 17.59 -9.10
N ILE A 149 1.38 16.68 -8.42
CA ILE A 149 0.13 16.98 -7.71
C ILE A 149 0.46 17.28 -6.26
N LYS A 150 0.39 18.54 -5.86
CA LYS A 150 0.64 18.95 -4.48
C LYS A 150 -0.37 18.34 -3.52
N GLY A 151 0.16 17.61 -2.52
CA GLY A 151 -0.66 17.04 -1.44
C GLY A 151 -1.68 16.01 -1.92
N PHE A 152 -1.34 15.19 -2.93
CA PHE A 152 -2.27 14.24 -3.56
C PHE A 152 -3.00 13.37 -2.54
N PHE A 153 -2.26 12.69 -1.65
CA PHE A 153 -2.86 11.75 -0.69
C PHE A 153 -3.76 12.44 0.34
N ASP A 154 -3.42 13.66 0.76
CA ASP A 154 -4.21 14.42 1.73
C ASP A 154 -5.52 14.97 1.13
N ASN A 155 -5.61 15.03 -0.20
CA ASN A 155 -6.74 15.60 -0.94
C ASN A 155 -7.58 14.56 -1.69
N ILE A 156 -7.37 13.26 -1.49
CA ILE A 156 -8.19 12.21 -2.12
C ILE A 156 -9.62 12.28 -1.55
N PRO A 157 -10.65 12.55 -2.38
CA PRO A 157 -12.03 12.57 -1.91
C PRO A 157 -12.52 11.14 -1.69
N HIS A 158 -12.53 10.68 -0.44
CA HIS A 158 -12.84 9.30 -0.05
C HIS A 158 -14.16 8.79 -0.63
N LYS A 159 -15.21 9.62 -0.69
CA LYS A 159 -16.50 9.24 -1.29
C LYS A 159 -16.37 8.85 -2.77
N LYS A 160 -15.54 9.59 -3.54
CA LYS A 160 -15.28 9.28 -4.95
C LYS A 160 -14.43 8.02 -5.07
N LEU A 161 -13.39 7.87 -4.26
CA LEU A 161 -12.55 6.68 -4.22
C LEU A 161 -13.38 5.42 -3.96
N MET A 162 -14.23 5.44 -2.92
CA MET A 162 -15.09 4.29 -2.59
C MET A 162 -16.10 3.98 -3.69
N LYS A 163 -16.59 4.99 -4.44
CA LYS A 163 -17.47 4.76 -5.58
C LYS A 163 -16.76 4.07 -6.76
N VAL A 164 -15.47 4.31 -6.93
CA VAL A 164 -14.67 3.66 -8.00
C VAL A 164 -14.31 2.22 -7.64
N LEU A 165 -14.17 1.93 -6.33
CA LEU A 165 -13.80 0.60 -5.83
C LEU A 165 -15.00 -0.36 -5.71
N ASN A 166 -16.23 0.14 -5.71
CA ASN A 166 -17.47 -0.64 -5.68
C ASN A 166 -18.02 -0.87 -7.09
#